data_bb6d4b2d89c42ad6850fdc172ef0f54e
#
_entry.id   bb6d4b2d89c42ad6850fdc172ef0f54e
#
_cell.length_a   1.000
_cell.length_b   1.000
_cell.length_c   1.000
_cell.angle_alpha   90.00
_cell.angle_beta   90.00
_cell.angle_gamma   90.00
#
_symmetry.space_group_name_H-M   'P 1'
#
loop_
_entity.id
_entity.type
_entity.pdbx_description
1 polymer ?
#
loop_
_entity_poly.entity_id
_entity_poly.type
_entity_poly.pdbx_seq_one_letter_code
_entity_poly.pdbx_strand_id
1 'polypeptide(L)'
;MRILHTADWHLGCKTDDMSRIEEQKDALRQIINISKERDVDVVIIAGDIYDSFLPSSEAEDLFYKTVKELNNDGDTIVIAIAGNHDDPKRLENASVFANNYGIFLIGHLDKINLGDTSYSKGRKIRAIESGKGYLVLEKNNGEKAVIAYLPYPTYYRFNEKRNESISYSEKVQEWLSNGLNRFEDGTVNIIASHLLTYSSKIKANDFKELSVIENSLGFVSNDALFTDAQYTALGHVHSCVPVNRDRNIYYSGSLINQTFDTNSESLTKVIVADINNKGVQKLDKGPIDVKLLKKFTVTSMLQAEIVCRDNPDSWVKVEVEGVDGITIDEIKELRSKYKNLVTLAIITKEARNSKKDYVSKKDLTNAEIFDNFALRQTGEPADPDVKELFLSLMSEELYETD
;
A
#
# COMPACT_ATOMS: atom_id res chain seq x y z
N MET A 1 17.05 17.25 8.13
CA MET A 1 16.63 15.84 8.10
C MET A 1 16.28 15.45 6.69
N ARG A 2 16.94 14.42 6.14
CA ARG A 2 16.59 13.86 4.81
C ARG A 2 15.85 12.55 4.97
N ILE A 3 14.65 12.45 4.41
CA ILE A 3 13.86 11.24 4.46
C ILE A 3 13.72 10.61 3.07
N LEU A 4 13.57 9.28 3.05
CA LEU A 4 13.07 8.53 1.90
C LEU A 4 11.73 7.92 2.29
N HIS A 5 10.68 8.19 1.50
CA HIS A 5 9.33 7.69 1.70
C HIS A 5 8.97 6.71 0.59
N THR A 6 8.61 5.50 0.97
CA THR A 6 8.12 4.41 0.13
C THR A 6 6.99 3.68 0.83
N ALA A 7 6.16 2.94 0.10
CA ALA A 7 5.03 2.16 0.63
C ALA A 7 4.61 1.06 -0.36
N ASP A 8 3.64 0.28 0.02
CA ASP A 8 2.90 -0.63 -0.87
C ASP A 8 3.85 -1.56 -1.64
N TRP A 9 4.75 -2.23 -0.91
CA TRP A 9 5.74 -3.13 -1.50
C TRP A 9 5.10 -4.43 -1.98
N HIS A 10 4.07 -4.91 -1.28
CA HIS A 10 3.36 -6.15 -1.57
C HIS A 10 4.30 -7.32 -1.88
N LEU A 11 5.30 -7.53 -1.00
CA LEU A 11 6.31 -8.56 -1.22
C LEU A 11 5.67 -9.94 -1.32
N GLY A 12 6.08 -10.67 -2.36
CA GLY A 12 5.53 -11.98 -2.69
C GLY A 12 4.28 -11.94 -3.57
N CYS A 13 3.86 -10.76 -4.06
CA CYS A 13 2.72 -10.65 -4.96
C CYS A 13 2.92 -11.44 -6.25
N LYS A 14 1.79 -11.82 -6.84
CA LYS A 14 1.72 -12.48 -8.13
C LYS A 14 0.85 -11.65 -9.08
N THR A 15 1.17 -11.72 -10.35
CA THR A 15 0.26 -11.27 -11.40
C THR A 15 -0.27 -12.51 -12.09
N ASP A 16 -1.56 -12.81 -11.90
CA ASP A 16 -2.16 -14.12 -12.14
C ASP A 16 -1.33 -15.22 -11.40
N ASP A 17 -0.75 -16.19 -12.09
CA ASP A 17 0.06 -17.26 -11.47
C ASP A 17 1.57 -16.95 -11.42
N MET A 18 2.01 -15.81 -11.97
CA MET A 18 3.41 -15.49 -12.09
C MET A 18 3.92 -14.70 -10.89
N SER A 19 4.95 -15.23 -10.21
CA SER A 19 5.64 -14.53 -9.12
C SER A 19 6.36 -13.29 -9.65
N ARG A 20 6.26 -12.19 -8.88
CA ARG A 20 6.93 -10.92 -9.17
C ARG A 20 8.15 -10.67 -8.28
N ILE A 21 8.57 -11.68 -7.50
CA ILE A 21 9.58 -11.52 -6.46
C ILE A 21 10.94 -11.05 -6.99
N GLU A 22 11.36 -11.51 -8.18
CA GLU A 22 12.63 -11.09 -8.77
C GLU A 22 12.60 -9.62 -9.19
N GLU A 23 11.49 -9.16 -9.74
CA GLU A 23 11.30 -7.75 -10.05
C GLU A 23 11.28 -6.88 -8.78
N GLN A 24 10.66 -7.38 -7.71
CA GLN A 24 10.68 -6.72 -6.40
C GLN A 24 12.09 -6.62 -5.83
N LYS A 25 12.92 -7.66 -5.97
CA LYS A 25 14.34 -7.63 -5.59
C LYS A 25 15.11 -6.56 -6.35
N ASP A 26 14.86 -6.43 -7.65
CA ASP A 26 15.52 -5.41 -8.48
C ASP A 26 15.09 -4.00 -8.11
N ALA A 27 13.80 -3.78 -7.89
CA ALA A 27 13.26 -2.50 -7.45
C ALA A 27 13.81 -2.08 -6.07
N LEU A 28 13.86 -3.01 -5.11
CA LEU A 28 14.40 -2.75 -3.77
C LEU A 28 15.89 -2.42 -3.79
N ARG A 29 16.68 -3.07 -4.67
CA ARG A 29 18.10 -2.71 -4.86
C ARG A 29 18.25 -1.25 -5.33
N GLN A 30 17.38 -0.77 -6.22
CA GLN A 30 17.38 0.63 -6.64
C GLN A 30 17.05 1.57 -5.47
N ILE A 31 16.06 1.24 -4.63
CA ILE A 31 15.72 2.03 -3.43
C ILE A 31 16.91 2.10 -2.47
N ILE A 32 17.59 0.97 -2.23
CA ILE A 32 18.80 0.94 -1.37
C ILE A 32 19.89 1.84 -1.94
N ASN A 33 20.13 1.80 -3.26
CA ASN A 33 21.12 2.65 -3.90
C ASN A 33 20.74 4.12 -3.78
N ILE A 34 19.48 4.50 -4.06
CA ILE A 34 18.98 5.86 -3.88
C ILE A 34 19.20 6.35 -2.43
N SER A 35 18.88 5.49 -1.45
CA SER A 35 19.05 5.82 -0.02
C SER A 35 20.51 6.14 0.31
N LYS A 36 21.44 5.31 -0.15
CA LYS A 36 22.88 5.48 0.08
C LYS A 36 23.43 6.69 -0.66
N GLU A 37 23.15 6.83 -1.95
CA GLU A 37 23.63 7.94 -2.79
C GLU A 37 23.14 9.31 -2.32
N ARG A 38 21.92 9.34 -1.77
CA ARG A 38 21.32 10.57 -1.25
C ARG A 38 21.65 10.84 0.21
N ASP A 39 22.41 9.98 0.88
CA ASP A 39 22.74 10.08 2.31
C ASP A 39 21.49 10.30 3.19
N VAL A 40 20.52 9.40 3.05
CA VAL A 40 19.21 9.45 3.74
C VAL A 40 19.39 9.26 5.25
N ASP A 41 18.72 10.08 6.05
CA ASP A 41 18.71 9.96 7.51
C ASP A 41 17.64 8.97 8.01
N VAL A 42 16.46 9.00 7.37
CA VAL A 42 15.30 8.18 7.77
C VAL A 42 14.61 7.60 6.55
N VAL A 43 14.38 6.29 6.54
CA VAL A 43 13.52 5.62 5.58
C VAL A 43 12.17 5.34 6.24
N ILE A 44 11.08 5.77 5.61
CA ILE A 44 9.71 5.51 6.04
C ILE A 44 9.06 4.57 5.02
N ILE A 45 8.68 3.38 5.47
CA ILE A 45 7.90 2.39 4.72
C ILE A 45 6.47 2.47 5.24
N ALA A 46 5.61 3.14 4.49
CA ALA A 46 4.27 3.52 4.94
C ALA A 46 3.22 2.43 4.64
N GLY A 47 3.48 1.20 5.06
CA GLY A 47 2.53 0.08 5.05
C GLY A 47 2.50 -0.77 3.78
N ASP A 48 1.70 -1.83 3.83
CA ASP A 48 1.56 -2.88 2.83
C ASP A 48 2.91 -3.44 2.37
N ILE A 49 3.65 -3.93 3.37
CA ILE A 49 4.97 -4.53 3.19
C ILE A 49 4.83 -5.85 2.46
N TYR A 50 3.89 -6.67 2.89
CA TYR A 50 3.59 -7.97 2.29
C TYR A 50 2.29 -7.95 1.50
N ASP A 51 2.15 -8.87 0.55
CA ASP A 51 0.93 -9.02 -0.25
C ASP A 51 -0.22 -9.68 0.51
N SER A 52 0.07 -10.36 1.61
CA SER A 52 -0.91 -11.06 2.43
C SER A 52 -0.49 -11.20 3.88
N PHE A 53 -1.45 -11.43 4.78
CA PHE A 53 -1.24 -11.68 6.21
C PHE A 53 -0.27 -12.84 6.50
N LEU A 54 -0.19 -13.82 5.59
CA LEU A 54 0.71 -14.97 5.69
C LEU A 54 1.70 -14.95 4.53
N PRO A 55 2.73 -14.09 4.59
CA PRO A 55 3.74 -14.00 3.56
C PRO A 55 4.56 -15.30 3.45
N SER A 56 5.10 -15.55 2.26
CA SER A 56 6.06 -16.62 2.08
C SER A 56 7.37 -16.32 2.80
N SER A 57 8.11 -17.36 3.19
CA SER A 57 9.44 -17.19 3.79
C SER A 57 10.41 -16.43 2.88
N GLU A 58 10.23 -16.52 1.56
CA GLU A 58 11.05 -15.76 0.59
C GLU A 58 10.73 -14.25 0.67
N ALA A 59 9.45 -13.88 0.83
CA ALA A 59 9.05 -12.49 1.00
C ALA A 59 9.57 -11.91 2.33
N GLU A 60 9.49 -12.69 3.41
CA GLU A 60 10.04 -12.29 4.72
C GLU A 60 11.56 -12.12 4.67
N ASP A 61 12.28 -13.07 4.07
CA ASP A 61 13.74 -12.99 3.91
C ASP A 61 14.15 -11.76 3.09
N LEU A 62 13.42 -11.48 2.00
CA LEU A 62 13.64 -10.29 1.18
C LEU A 62 13.43 -9.00 1.99
N PHE A 63 12.36 -8.93 2.77
CA PHE A 63 12.09 -7.77 3.63
C PHE A 63 13.22 -7.53 4.62
N TYR A 64 13.58 -8.54 5.42
CA TYR A 64 14.60 -8.38 6.45
C TYR A 64 15.99 -8.05 5.89
N LYS A 65 16.37 -8.63 4.76
CA LYS A 65 17.60 -8.28 4.06
C LYS A 65 17.58 -6.82 3.59
N THR A 66 16.45 -6.40 3.03
CA THR A 66 16.28 -5.03 2.52
C THR A 66 16.35 -3.99 3.64
N VAL A 67 15.60 -4.17 4.73
CA VAL A 67 15.61 -3.20 5.84
C VAL A 67 16.97 -3.13 6.53
N LYS A 68 17.71 -4.24 6.59
CA LYS A 68 19.08 -4.26 7.07
C LYS A 68 20.01 -3.43 6.17
N GLU A 69 19.91 -3.58 4.86
CA GLU A 69 20.72 -2.81 3.92
C GLU A 69 20.36 -1.32 3.88
N LEU A 70 19.06 -0.99 3.99
CA LEU A 70 18.58 0.39 4.13
C LEU A 70 19.06 1.05 5.41
N ASN A 71 19.17 0.28 6.49
CA ASN A 71 19.67 0.78 7.78
C ASN A 71 21.16 1.20 7.73
N ASN A 72 21.91 0.73 6.75
CA ASN A 72 23.29 1.14 6.49
C ASN A 72 24.15 1.09 7.78
N ASP A 73 24.19 -0.08 8.42
CA ASP A 73 24.88 -0.34 9.69
C ASP A 73 24.48 0.62 10.85
N GLY A 74 23.28 1.19 10.78
CA GLY A 74 22.68 2.04 11.78
C GLY A 74 22.85 3.54 11.55
N ASP A 75 23.43 3.95 10.43
CA ASP A 75 23.52 5.37 10.06
C ASP A 75 22.22 5.91 9.46
N THR A 76 21.27 5.03 9.18
CA THR A 76 19.91 5.37 8.70
C THR A 76 18.87 4.70 9.60
N ILE A 77 17.93 5.46 10.11
CA ILE A 77 16.77 4.91 10.82
C ILE A 77 15.78 4.37 9.78
N VAL A 78 15.28 3.15 10.01
CA VAL A 78 14.22 2.57 9.20
C VAL A 78 12.95 2.44 10.03
N ILE A 79 11.85 3.02 9.55
CA ILE A 79 10.53 2.94 10.18
C ILE A 79 9.58 2.27 9.19
N ALA A 80 9.08 1.09 9.53
CA ALA A 80 8.12 0.35 8.74
C ALA A 80 6.82 0.18 9.55
N ILE A 81 5.73 0.72 9.07
CA ILE A 81 4.42 0.59 9.71
C ILE A 81 3.57 -0.46 8.99
N ALA A 82 2.66 -1.13 9.68
CA ALA A 82 1.76 -2.11 9.06
C ALA A 82 0.68 -1.43 8.21
N GLY A 83 0.48 -1.91 6.98
CA GLY A 83 -0.65 -1.61 6.12
C GLY A 83 -1.83 -2.55 6.34
N ASN A 84 -2.85 -2.51 5.46
CA ASN A 84 -4.02 -3.37 5.59
C ASN A 84 -3.74 -4.84 5.19
N HIS A 85 -2.75 -5.10 4.34
CA HIS A 85 -2.31 -6.44 3.97
C HIS A 85 -1.37 -7.10 4.99
N ASP A 86 -0.82 -6.33 5.93
CA ASP A 86 0.14 -6.84 6.91
C ASP A 86 -0.53 -7.38 8.17
N ASP A 87 -0.02 -8.49 8.70
CA ASP A 87 -0.31 -8.91 10.08
C ASP A 87 0.55 -8.07 11.04
N PRO A 88 -0.08 -7.24 11.91
CA PRO A 88 0.64 -6.34 12.79
C PRO A 88 1.60 -7.05 13.74
N LYS A 89 1.18 -8.17 14.33
CA LYS A 89 1.99 -8.94 15.30
C LYS A 89 3.16 -9.62 14.61
N ARG A 90 2.94 -10.18 13.42
CA ARG A 90 4.00 -10.80 12.63
C ARG A 90 5.08 -9.79 12.27
N LEU A 91 4.69 -8.60 11.83
CA LEU A 91 5.63 -7.52 11.53
C LEU A 91 6.49 -7.17 12.76
N GLU A 92 5.89 -7.09 13.94
CA GLU A 92 6.57 -6.74 15.18
C GLU A 92 7.46 -7.84 15.75
N ASN A 93 7.35 -9.09 15.30
CA ASN A 93 8.08 -10.22 15.88
C ASN A 93 9.61 -10.02 15.92
N ALA A 94 10.17 -9.35 14.93
CA ALA A 94 11.61 -9.08 14.88
C ALA A 94 12.03 -7.81 15.64
N SER A 95 11.10 -7.01 16.18
CA SER A 95 11.38 -5.72 16.83
C SER A 95 12.33 -5.82 18.00
N VAL A 96 12.29 -6.93 18.76
CA VAL A 96 13.20 -7.18 19.90
C VAL A 96 14.68 -7.07 19.49
N PHE A 97 15.01 -7.50 18.28
CA PHE A 97 16.37 -7.41 17.74
C PHE A 97 16.56 -6.15 16.90
N ALA A 98 15.58 -5.82 16.07
CA ALA A 98 15.66 -4.75 15.08
C ALA A 98 15.80 -3.37 15.72
N ASN A 99 15.11 -3.11 16.83
CA ASN A 99 15.10 -1.82 17.51
C ASN A 99 16.50 -1.38 17.98
N ASN A 100 17.36 -2.34 18.40
CA ASN A 100 18.76 -2.07 18.79
C ASN A 100 19.58 -1.43 17.65
N TYR A 101 19.18 -1.69 16.41
CA TYR A 101 19.87 -1.19 15.23
C TYR A 101 19.21 0.06 14.63
N GLY A 102 18.10 0.55 15.22
CA GLY A 102 17.36 1.68 14.68
C GLY A 102 16.42 1.28 13.53
N ILE A 103 15.97 0.02 13.52
CA ILE A 103 14.93 -0.49 12.60
C ILE A 103 13.67 -0.70 13.45
N PHE A 104 12.64 0.11 13.23
CA PHE A 104 11.39 0.09 13.97
C PHE A 104 10.27 -0.50 13.12
N LEU A 105 9.80 -1.68 13.51
CA LEU A 105 8.72 -2.42 12.86
C LEU A 105 7.45 -2.24 13.70
N ILE A 106 6.47 -1.52 13.17
CA ILE A 106 5.35 -0.95 13.94
C ILE A 106 4.03 -1.50 13.42
N GLY A 107 3.41 -2.38 14.18
CA GLY A 107 2.08 -2.94 13.89
C GLY A 107 0.95 -2.24 14.64
N HIS A 108 1.24 -1.73 15.85
CA HIS A 108 0.28 -1.12 16.76
C HIS A 108 0.73 0.26 17.24
N LEU A 109 -0.13 0.94 18.03
CA LEU A 109 0.16 2.26 18.57
C LEU A 109 0.94 2.22 19.91
N ASP A 110 1.40 1.07 20.34
CA ASP A 110 2.05 0.91 21.62
C ASP A 110 3.39 1.65 21.67
N LYS A 111 3.85 1.92 22.90
CA LYS A 111 5.18 2.47 23.14
C LYS A 111 6.25 1.49 22.65
N ILE A 112 7.13 1.95 21.78
CA ILE A 112 8.23 1.15 21.24
C ILE A 112 9.36 1.06 22.29
N ASN A 113 9.85 -0.14 22.53
CA ASN A 113 11.09 -0.31 23.27
C ASN A 113 12.27 0.04 22.36
N LEU A 114 13.02 1.08 22.68
CA LEU A 114 14.16 1.55 21.88
C LEU A 114 15.37 0.62 21.91
N GLY A 115 15.30 -0.46 22.70
CA GLY A 115 16.40 -1.42 22.85
C GLY A 115 17.56 -0.89 23.68
N ASP A 116 18.73 -1.51 23.52
CA ASP A 116 19.96 -1.07 24.17
C ASP A 116 20.58 0.10 23.38
N THR A 117 20.51 1.29 23.97
CA THR A 117 21.04 2.52 23.36
C THR A 117 22.55 2.51 23.16
N SER A 118 23.29 1.54 23.75
CA SER A 118 24.73 1.39 23.51
C SER A 118 25.03 1.09 22.03
N TYR A 119 24.13 0.39 21.33
CA TYR A 119 24.26 0.10 19.90
C TYR A 119 24.13 1.33 19.00
N SER A 120 23.50 2.41 19.49
CA SER A 120 23.31 3.65 18.74
C SER A 120 24.38 4.72 19.03
N LYS A 121 25.30 4.44 19.96
CA LYS A 121 26.35 5.40 20.36
C LYS A 121 27.32 5.69 19.21
N GLY A 122 27.43 6.96 18.85
CA GLY A 122 28.33 7.42 17.78
C GLY A 122 27.76 7.35 16.38
N ARG A 123 26.51 6.88 16.21
CA ARG A 123 25.82 6.86 14.91
C ARG A 123 25.38 8.26 14.48
N LYS A 124 25.16 8.42 13.16
CA LYS A 124 24.69 9.66 12.54
C LYS A 124 23.36 10.14 13.11
N ILE A 125 22.45 9.20 13.37
CA ILE A 125 21.10 9.43 13.89
C ILE A 125 20.70 8.32 14.86
N ARG A 126 19.87 8.64 15.84
CA ARG A 126 19.35 7.68 16.83
C ARG A 126 17.94 8.02 17.27
N ALA A 127 17.18 7.04 17.72
CA ALA A 127 15.95 7.27 18.46
C ALA A 127 16.29 7.55 19.94
N ILE A 128 15.72 8.61 20.50
CA ILE A 128 16.00 9.08 21.86
C ILE A 128 14.79 8.98 22.79
N GLU A 129 13.59 8.93 22.25
CA GLU A 129 12.33 8.82 22.97
C GLU A 129 11.29 8.10 22.15
N SER A 130 10.40 7.38 22.79
CA SER A 130 9.19 6.81 22.19
C SER A 130 8.00 6.91 23.12
N GLY A 131 6.83 6.99 22.56
CA GLY A 131 5.56 6.92 23.25
C GLY A 131 4.48 6.26 22.40
N LYS A 132 3.26 6.28 22.88
CA LYS A 132 2.12 5.76 22.11
C LYS A 132 1.95 6.61 20.83
N GLY A 133 2.20 6.00 19.66
CA GLY A 133 2.03 6.64 18.36
C GLY A 133 3.14 7.63 17.95
N TYR A 134 4.32 7.63 18.60
CA TYR A 134 5.44 8.47 18.16
C TYR A 134 6.82 7.94 18.49
N LEU A 135 7.79 8.43 17.72
CA LEU A 135 9.23 8.32 17.94
C LEU A 135 9.87 9.71 17.88
N VAL A 136 10.87 9.97 18.74
CA VAL A 136 11.73 11.15 18.64
C VAL A 136 13.12 10.69 18.21
N LEU A 137 13.61 11.28 17.12
CA LEU A 137 14.92 11.01 16.56
C LEU A 137 15.85 12.22 16.79
N GLU A 138 17.13 11.96 16.94
CA GLU A 138 18.17 13.00 17.09
C GLU A 138 19.38 12.65 16.24
N LYS A 139 19.84 13.61 15.45
CA LYS A 139 21.09 13.53 14.71
C LYS A 139 22.26 13.96 15.61
N ASN A 140 23.46 13.55 15.25
CA ASN A 140 24.68 13.91 15.98
C ASN A 140 25.00 15.42 15.98
N ASN A 141 24.36 16.18 15.08
CA ASN A 141 24.43 17.65 15.05
C ASN A 141 23.39 18.36 15.94
N GLY A 142 22.57 17.60 16.68
CA GLY A 142 21.52 18.10 17.56
C GLY A 142 20.17 18.36 16.86
N GLU A 143 20.05 18.16 15.55
CA GLU A 143 18.78 18.26 14.84
C GLU A 143 17.84 17.14 15.29
N LYS A 144 16.60 17.49 15.68
CA LYS A 144 15.58 16.53 16.12
C LYS A 144 14.43 16.40 15.14
N ALA A 145 13.84 15.21 15.12
CA ALA A 145 12.56 14.96 14.45
C ALA A 145 11.61 14.19 15.34
N VAL A 146 10.33 14.55 15.27
CA VAL A 146 9.22 13.79 15.84
C VAL A 146 8.49 13.11 14.70
N ILE A 147 8.41 11.78 14.77
CA ILE A 147 7.65 10.97 13.82
C ILE A 147 6.39 10.49 14.53
N ALA A 148 5.26 11.12 14.24
CA ALA A 148 3.95 10.60 14.63
C ALA A 148 3.56 9.50 13.64
N TYR A 149 3.17 8.32 14.14
CA TYR A 149 2.83 7.21 13.26
C TYR A 149 1.45 6.63 13.59
N LEU A 150 0.78 6.17 12.55
CA LEU A 150 -0.50 5.47 12.62
C LEU A 150 -0.49 4.33 11.60
N PRO A 151 -0.25 3.07 12.02
CA PRO A 151 -0.47 1.90 11.17
C PRO A 151 -1.91 1.87 10.67
N TYR A 152 -2.23 1.02 9.69
CA TYR A 152 -3.57 0.97 9.10
C TYR A 152 -4.67 0.99 10.19
N PRO A 153 -5.44 2.08 10.28
CA PRO A 153 -6.30 2.32 11.44
C PRO A 153 -7.63 1.58 11.30
N THR A 154 -7.84 0.61 12.19
CA THR A 154 -9.16 -0.01 12.38
C THR A 154 -9.45 -0.17 13.85
N TYR A 155 -10.72 -0.12 14.24
CA TYR A 155 -11.16 -0.37 15.61
C TYR A 155 -10.67 -1.74 16.10
N TYR A 156 -10.74 -2.77 15.25
CA TYR A 156 -10.28 -4.11 15.56
C TYR A 156 -8.78 -4.16 15.91
N ARG A 157 -7.93 -3.52 15.09
CA ARG A 157 -6.47 -3.50 15.32
C ARG A 157 -6.07 -2.84 16.62
N PHE A 158 -6.84 -1.83 17.03
CA PHE A 158 -6.54 -1.09 18.27
C PHE A 158 -7.37 -1.60 19.46
N ASN A 159 -8.10 -2.71 19.29
CA ASN A 159 -8.96 -3.31 20.33
C ASN A 159 -9.92 -2.28 20.95
N GLU A 160 -10.52 -1.47 20.12
CA GLU A 160 -11.47 -0.42 20.51
C GLU A 160 -12.84 -0.70 19.90
N LYS A 161 -13.90 -0.29 20.61
CA LYS A 161 -15.26 -0.34 20.09
C LYS A 161 -15.57 0.89 19.26
N ARG A 162 -16.31 0.68 18.16
CA ARG A 162 -16.81 1.78 17.35
C ARG A 162 -17.71 2.68 18.19
N ASN A 163 -17.48 3.99 18.12
CA ASN A 163 -18.36 4.99 18.68
C ASN A 163 -19.10 5.70 17.55
N GLU A 164 -20.38 5.44 17.41
CA GLU A 164 -21.23 6.03 16.34
C GLU A 164 -21.42 7.55 16.47
N SER A 165 -21.08 8.12 17.63
CA SER A 165 -21.21 9.56 17.89
C SER A 165 -20.09 10.40 17.26
N ILE A 166 -19.01 9.77 16.77
CA ILE A 166 -17.88 10.43 16.13
C ILE A 166 -17.63 9.84 14.75
N SER A 167 -17.21 10.67 13.80
CA SER A 167 -16.84 10.22 12.47
C SER A 167 -15.53 9.42 12.50
N TYR A 168 -15.31 8.59 11.50
CA TYR A 168 -14.04 7.87 11.37
C TYR A 168 -12.84 8.81 11.24
N SER A 169 -13.01 9.95 10.57
CA SER A 169 -11.97 10.98 10.46
C SER A 169 -11.59 11.59 11.81
N GLU A 170 -12.58 11.88 12.68
CA GLU A 170 -12.32 12.34 14.05
C GLU A 170 -11.63 11.26 14.89
N LYS A 171 -11.99 9.99 14.70
CA LYS A 171 -11.32 8.88 15.37
C LYS A 171 -9.86 8.72 14.95
N VAL A 172 -9.56 8.90 13.67
CA VAL A 172 -8.18 8.90 13.17
C VAL A 172 -7.36 10.03 13.79
N GLN A 173 -7.95 11.23 13.95
CA GLN A 173 -7.30 12.32 14.67
C GLN A 173 -7.05 11.98 16.15
N GLU A 174 -8.01 11.33 16.82
CA GLU A 174 -7.85 10.87 18.21
C GLU A 174 -6.69 9.87 18.31
N TRP A 175 -6.57 8.88 17.42
CA TRP A 175 -5.46 7.94 17.41
C TRP A 175 -4.10 8.60 17.15
N LEU A 176 -4.06 9.63 16.29
CA LEU A 176 -2.85 10.41 16.02
C LEU A 176 -2.49 11.37 17.17
N SER A 177 -3.44 11.72 18.04
CA SER A 177 -3.31 12.82 19.00
C SER A 177 -2.06 12.75 19.88
N ASN A 178 -1.69 11.57 20.36
CA ASN A 178 -0.48 11.41 21.19
C ASN A 178 0.80 11.80 20.43
N GLY A 179 0.89 11.40 19.17
CA GLY A 179 2.01 11.79 18.32
C GLY A 179 1.99 13.28 17.98
N LEU A 180 0.83 13.82 17.64
CA LEU A 180 0.68 15.25 17.31
C LEU A 180 0.98 16.15 18.52
N ASN A 181 0.54 15.76 19.72
CA ASN A 181 0.84 16.49 20.96
C ASN A 181 2.34 16.48 21.33
N ARG A 182 3.14 15.60 20.69
CA ARG A 182 4.58 15.57 20.89
C ARG A 182 5.32 16.48 19.91
N PHE A 183 4.65 17.05 18.92
CA PHE A 183 5.25 18.02 18.00
C PHE A 183 5.75 19.24 18.76
N GLU A 184 6.95 19.69 18.43
CA GLU A 184 7.61 20.81 19.09
C GLU A 184 8.12 21.82 18.07
N ASP A 185 8.06 23.09 18.44
CA ASP A 185 8.73 24.15 17.70
C ASP A 185 10.26 23.91 17.64
N GLY A 186 10.83 24.11 16.48
CA GLY A 186 12.26 23.88 16.28
C GLY A 186 12.64 22.47 15.89
N THR A 187 11.70 21.51 15.93
CA THR A 187 11.89 20.11 15.45
C THR A 187 11.31 19.91 14.05
N VAL A 188 11.74 18.84 13.40
CA VAL A 188 11.10 18.34 12.18
C VAL A 188 9.95 17.42 12.57
N ASN A 189 8.71 17.79 12.26
CA ASN A 189 7.51 17.04 12.61
C ASN A 189 6.95 16.32 11.37
N ILE A 190 6.83 15.00 11.44
CA ILE A 190 6.42 14.15 10.33
C ILE A 190 5.30 13.22 10.79
N ILE A 191 4.31 12.99 9.90
CA ILE A 191 3.32 11.93 10.07
C ILE A 191 3.67 10.79 9.10
N ALA A 192 3.60 9.55 9.59
CA ALA A 192 3.67 8.33 8.77
C ALA A 192 2.41 7.50 9.00
N SER A 193 1.62 7.25 7.96
CA SER A 193 0.39 6.48 8.09
C SER A 193 0.07 5.66 6.84
N HIS A 194 -0.73 4.61 7.02
CA HIS A 194 -1.29 3.83 5.93
C HIS A 194 -2.80 3.94 5.97
N LEU A 195 -3.38 4.80 5.16
CA LEU A 195 -4.82 5.06 5.13
C LEU A 195 -5.27 5.63 3.78
N LEU A 196 -6.54 5.50 3.49
CA LEU A 196 -7.15 6.08 2.31
C LEU A 196 -7.79 7.42 2.65
N THR A 197 -7.38 8.48 1.95
CA THR A 197 -7.92 9.82 2.15
C THR A 197 -8.48 10.40 0.85
N TYR A 198 -9.45 11.28 0.97
CA TYR A 198 -10.09 11.93 -0.16
C TYR A 198 -10.02 13.45 -0.04
N SER A 199 -10.06 14.13 -1.20
CA SER A 199 -10.03 15.59 -1.24
C SER A 199 -11.39 16.18 -0.84
N SER A 200 -11.40 17.12 0.10
CA SER A 200 -12.56 17.92 0.51
C SER A 200 -13.20 18.78 -0.60
N LYS A 201 -12.69 18.71 -1.84
CA LYS A 201 -13.29 19.38 -3.02
C LYS A 201 -14.57 18.71 -3.53
N ILE A 202 -15.01 17.62 -2.92
CA ILE A 202 -16.30 16.99 -3.18
C ILE A 202 -17.39 17.91 -2.62
N LYS A 203 -18.40 18.24 -3.43
CA LYS A 203 -19.42 19.25 -3.09
C LYS A 203 -20.29 18.83 -1.91
N ALA A 204 -20.76 19.80 -1.14
CA ALA A 204 -21.58 19.62 0.07
C ALA A 204 -22.84 18.73 -0.09
N ASN A 205 -23.36 18.55 -1.31
CA ASN A 205 -24.48 17.65 -1.57
C ASN A 205 -24.12 16.16 -1.52
N ASP A 206 -22.84 15.83 -1.58
CA ASP A 206 -22.32 14.46 -1.54
C ASP A 206 -22.02 14.01 -0.10
N PHE A 207 -22.15 14.90 0.89
CA PHE A 207 -21.76 14.64 2.28
C PHE A 207 -22.56 13.54 3.00
N LYS A 208 -23.84 13.33 2.63
CA LYS A 208 -24.64 12.23 3.23
C LYS A 208 -24.19 10.86 2.71
N GLU A 209 -23.84 10.77 1.44
CA GLU A 209 -23.27 9.54 0.85
C GLU A 209 -21.83 9.32 1.31
N LEU A 210 -21.05 10.40 1.49
CA LEU A 210 -19.66 10.33 1.96
C LEU A 210 -19.54 9.81 3.39
N SER A 211 -20.43 10.21 4.31
CA SER A 211 -20.40 9.70 5.69
C SER A 211 -20.68 8.19 5.76
N VAL A 212 -21.51 7.67 4.86
CA VAL A 212 -21.73 6.22 4.70
C VAL A 212 -20.50 5.54 4.10
N ILE A 213 -19.84 6.17 3.12
CA ILE A 213 -18.62 5.68 2.47
C ILE A 213 -17.43 5.74 3.45
N GLU A 214 -17.27 6.83 4.21
CA GLU A 214 -16.24 6.94 5.26
C GLU A 214 -16.32 5.79 6.26
N ASN A 215 -17.52 5.54 6.74
CA ASN A 215 -17.76 4.53 7.78
C ASN A 215 -17.67 3.09 7.24
N SER A 216 -18.00 2.85 5.97
CA SER A 216 -18.01 1.49 5.38
C SER A 216 -16.71 1.11 4.69
N LEU A 217 -15.91 2.08 4.21
CA LEU A 217 -14.69 1.85 3.42
C LEU A 217 -13.42 2.39 4.10
N GLY A 218 -13.50 2.95 5.31
CA GLY A 218 -12.33 3.47 6.03
C GLY A 218 -11.69 4.69 5.36
N PHE A 219 -12.48 5.53 4.67
CA PHE A 219 -11.99 6.79 4.10
C PHE A 219 -11.84 7.86 5.18
N VAL A 220 -10.74 8.60 5.11
CA VAL A 220 -10.41 9.70 6.00
C VAL A 220 -10.48 11.03 5.25
N SER A 221 -11.11 12.04 5.84
CA SER A 221 -11.05 13.40 5.26
C SER A 221 -9.61 13.93 5.28
N ASN A 222 -9.20 14.60 4.22
CA ASN A 222 -7.89 15.26 4.17
C ASN A 222 -7.67 16.21 5.34
N ASP A 223 -8.74 16.86 5.82
CA ASP A 223 -8.68 17.83 6.91
C ASP A 223 -8.23 17.19 8.24
N ALA A 224 -8.47 15.88 8.41
CA ALA A 224 -7.96 15.13 9.55
C ALA A 224 -6.42 15.06 9.60
N LEU A 225 -5.76 15.28 8.47
CA LEU A 225 -4.30 15.31 8.32
C LEU A 225 -3.73 16.73 8.27
N PHE A 226 -4.55 17.77 8.40
CA PHE A 226 -4.10 19.16 8.42
C PHE A 226 -3.59 19.52 9.82
N THR A 227 -2.32 19.29 10.04
CA THR A 227 -1.61 19.43 11.32
C THR A 227 -0.38 20.32 11.14
N ASP A 228 0.42 20.47 12.20
CA ASP A 228 1.70 21.18 12.18
C ASP A 228 2.86 20.30 11.65
N ALA A 229 2.57 19.16 11.05
CA ALA A 229 3.59 18.36 10.37
C ALA A 229 4.13 19.08 9.13
N GLN A 230 5.46 19.10 8.98
CA GLN A 230 6.10 19.58 7.76
C GLN A 230 5.96 18.63 6.59
N TYR A 231 5.74 17.33 6.87
CA TYR A 231 5.56 16.29 5.85
C TYR A 231 4.65 15.17 6.37
N THR A 232 3.78 14.67 5.49
CA THR A 232 2.96 13.49 5.78
C THR A 232 3.21 12.41 4.73
N ALA A 233 3.75 11.29 5.19
CA ALA A 233 4.05 10.09 4.39
C ALA A 233 2.89 9.11 4.46
N LEU A 234 2.21 8.88 3.34
CA LEU A 234 1.06 7.97 3.24
C LEU A 234 1.34 6.78 2.32
N GLY A 235 0.86 5.60 2.71
CA GLY A 235 0.68 4.42 1.87
C GLY A 235 -0.80 4.12 1.63
N HIS A 236 -1.11 3.08 0.89
CA HIS A 236 -2.40 2.56 0.47
C HIS A 236 -2.77 2.87 -0.99
N VAL A 237 -2.30 3.96 -1.56
CA VAL A 237 -2.56 4.32 -2.95
C VAL A 237 -1.33 4.01 -3.80
N HIS A 238 -1.47 3.12 -4.77
CA HIS A 238 -0.36 2.59 -5.57
C HIS A 238 0.25 3.59 -6.58
N SER A 239 -0.25 4.82 -6.62
CA SER A 239 0.28 5.90 -7.47
C SER A 239 1.00 6.95 -6.66
N CYS A 240 2.17 7.41 -7.13
CA CYS A 240 2.93 8.49 -6.49
C CYS A 240 2.27 9.86 -6.74
N VAL A 241 1.34 10.23 -5.88
CA VAL A 241 0.51 11.43 -6.03
C VAL A 241 0.46 12.30 -4.77
N PRO A 242 0.36 13.63 -4.93
CA PRO A 242 0.08 14.50 -3.80
C PRO A 242 -1.41 14.43 -3.42
N VAL A 243 -1.68 14.32 -2.14
CA VAL A 243 -3.00 14.58 -1.55
C VAL A 243 -3.20 16.07 -1.38
N ASN A 244 -2.19 16.74 -0.82
CA ASN A 244 -2.15 18.19 -0.68
C ASN A 244 -0.71 18.68 -0.82
N ARG A 245 -0.44 19.50 -1.85
CA ARG A 245 0.91 20.00 -2.14
C ARG A 245 1.35 21.07 -1.15
N ASP A 246 0.42 21.93 -0.73
CA ASP A 246 0.74 23.06 0.15
C ASP A 246 1.11 22.59 1.56
N ARG A 247 0.58 21.42 1.96
CA ARG A 247 0.85 20.77 3.25
C ARG A 247 1.81 19.60 3.17
N ASN A 248 2.38 19.34 2.00
CA ASN A 248 3.31 18.24 1.77
C ASN A 248 2.76 16.86 2.20
N ILE A 249 1.52 16.57 1.84
CA ILE A 249 0.87 15.27 2.09
C ILE A 249 0.94 14.46 0.80
N TYR A 250 1.61 13.30 0.83
CA TYR A 250 1.89 12.50 -0.35
C TYR A 250 1.67 11.01 -0.13
N TYR A 251 1.14 10.34 -1.15
CA TYR A 251 1.33 8.91 -1.37
C TYR A 251 2.61 8.69 -2.17
N SER A 252 3.44 7.73 -1.75
CA SER A 252 4.66 7.38 -2.50
C SER A 252 4.36 6.50 -3.71
N GLY A 253 3.27 5.76 -3.67
CA GLY A 253 2.95 4.71 -4.65
C GLY A 253 3.60 3.38 -4.32
N SER A 254 3.24 2.35 -5.09
CA SER A 254 3.73 0.99 -4.92
C SER A 254 5.15 0.79 -5.46
N LEU A 255 5.81 -0.25 -4.95
CA LEU A 255 7.16 -0.66 -5.35
C LEU A 255 7.24 -1.02 -6.84
N ILE A 256 6.26 -1.75 -7.34
CA ILE A 256 6.13 -2.19 -8.73
C ILE A 256 4.70 -1.95 -9.23
N ASN A 257 4.51 -1.95 -10.55
CA ASN A 257 3.16 -1.82 -11.12
C ASN A 257 2.29 -3.03 -10.74
N GLN A 258 1.08 -2.77 -10.23
CA GLN A 258 0.17 -3.80 -9.72
C GLN A 258 -0.93 -4.20 -10.71
N THR A 259 -1.35 -3.30 -11.60
CA THR A 259 -2.48 -3.51 -12.49
C THR A 259 -2.16 -3.24 -13.95
N PHE A 260 -2.83 -3.98 -14.87
CA PHE A 260 -2.74 -3.74 -16.31
C PHE A 260 -3.59 -2.55 -16.79
N ASP A 261 -4.36 -1.92 -15.90
CA ASP A 261 -5.24 -0.80 -16.26
C ASP A 261 -4.52 0.54 -16.25
N THR A 262 -3.28 0.55 -15.83
CA THR A 262 -2.46 1.75 -15.90
C THR A 262 -2.01 1.97 -17.34
N ASN A 263 -2.40 3.08 -17.96
CA ASN A 263 -1.65 3.67 -19.07
C ASN A 263 -0.27 4.05 -18.51
N SER A 264 0.53 3.03 -18.26
CA SER A 264 1.74 3.11 -17.47
C SER A 264 2.93 3.55 -18.30
N GLU A 265 2.93 4.82 -18.67
CA GLU A 265 4.17 5.55 -18.86
C GLU A 265 4.74 6.02 -17.50
N SER A 266 4.03 5.78 -16.39
CA SER A 266 4.48 6.20 -15.08
C SER A 266 5.41 5.16 -14.47
N LEU A 267 6.69 5.46 -14.45
CA LEU A 267 7.67 4.82 -13.61
C LEU A 267 7.18 4.83 -12.16
N THR A 268 7.34 3.72 -11.45
CA THR A 268 7.17 3.74 -9.99
C THR A 268 8.22 4.66 -9.38
N LYS A 269 7.96 5.20 -8.21
CA LYS A 269 8.81 6.26 -7.64
C LYS A 269 8.90 6.10 -6.13
N VAL A 270 10.02 6.56 -5.59
CA VAL A 270 10.14 6.90 -4.17
C VAL A 270 10.23 8.40 -4.00
N ILE A 271 9.86 8.92 -2.86
CA ILE A 271 9.99 10.34 -2.54
C ILE A 271 11.20 10.53 -1.64
N VAL A 272 12.10 11.44 -2.01
CA VAL A 272 13.19 11.90 -1.15
C VAL A 272 12.94 13.35 -0.82
N ALA A 273 12.85 13.68 0.46
CA ALA A 273 12.58 15.04 0.92
C ALA A 273 13.62 15.52 1.93
N ASP A 274 14.16 16.73 1.70
CA ASP A 274 14.95 17.47 2.66
C ASP A 274 14.01 18.36 3.49
N ILE A 275 13.93 18.12 4.78
CA ILE A 275 12.99 18.79 5.67
C ILE A 275 13.74 19.43 6.83
N ASN A 276 13.37 20.64 7.19
CA ASN A 276 13.80 21.28 8.43
C ASN A 276 12.57 21.79 9.21
N ASN A 277 12.79 22.42 10.34
CA ASN A 277 11.72 22.97 11.20
C ASN A 277 10.87 24.08 10.54
N LYS A 278 11.29 24.60 9.36
CA LYS A 278 10.53 25.60 8.60
C LYS A 278 9.70 24.97 7.46
N GLY A 279 9.86 23.67 7.20
CA GLY A 279 9.14 22.94 6.17
C GLY A 279 10.05 22.15 5.23
N VAL A 280 9.46 21.64 4.16
CA VAL A 280 10.16 20.92 3.10
C VAL A 280 10.98 21.91 2.26
N GLN A 281 12.30 21.71 2.23
CA GLN A 281 13.24 22.54 1.47
C GLN A 281 13.41 22.03 0.04
N LYS A 282 13.39 20.71 -0.13
CA LYS A 282 13.49 20.04 -1.41
C LYS A 282 12.69 18.75 -1.38
N LEU A 283 12.00 18.45 -2.48
CA LEU A 283 11.28 17.20 -2.69
C LEU A 283 11.59 16.69 -4.08
N ASP A 284 12.24 15.53 -4.13
CA ASP A 284 12.59 14.83 -5.36
C ASP A 284 11.79 13.52 -5.44
N LYS A 285 11.40 13.12 -6.66
CA LYS A 285 10.82 11.83 -6.95
C LYS A 285 11.84 10.98 -7.66
N GLY A 286 12.44 10.02 -6.95
CA GLY A 286 13.39 9.06 -7.51
C GLY A 286 12.64 8.01 -8.34
N PRO A 287 12.85 7.93 -9.66
CA PRO A 287 12.24 6.88 -10.47
C PRO A 287 12.85 5.53 -10.14
N ILE A 288 12.00 4.51 -10.13
CA ILE A 288 12.38 3.10 -10.04
C ILE A 288 12.07 2.44 -11.37
N ASP A 289 13.08 1.87 -11.98
CA ASP A 289 12.94 1.15 -13.25
C ASP A 289 12.34 -0.24 -12.99
N VAL A 290 11.10 -0.43 -13.43
CA VAL A 290 10.34 -1.67 -13.28
C VAL A 290 9.63 -1.99 -14.59
N LYS A 291 9.29 -3.26 -14.78
CA LYS A 291 8.56 -3.68 -15.98
C LYS A 291 7.17 -3.06 -16.01
N LEU A 292 6.80 -2.58 -17.19
CA LEU A 292 5.46 -2.09 -17.45
C LEU A 292 4.47 -3.26 -17.56
N LEU A 293 3.25 -3.07 -17.11
CA LEU A 293 2.13 -3.97 -17.35
C LEU A 293 1.34 -3.48 -18.55
N LYS A 294 1.40 -4.22 -19.67
CA LYS A 294 0.74 -3.83 -20.92
C LYS A 294 -0.38 -4.81 -21.28
N LYS A 295 -1.55 -4.28 -21.56
CA LYS A 295 -2.69 -5.05 -22.03
C LYS A 295 -2.92 -4.80 -23.53
N PHE A 296 -3.10 -5.87 -24.29
CA PHE A 296 -3.36 -5.82 -25.71
C PHE A 296 -4.59 -6.66 -26.05
N THR A 297 -5.39 -6.14 -26.96
CA THR A 297 -6.51 -6.85 -27.57
C THR A 297 -6.15 -7.12 -29.04
N VAL A 298 -6.16 -8.37 -29.44
CA VAL A 298 -5.75 -8.83 -30.77
C VAL A 298 -6.80 -9.76 -31.37
N THR A 299 -6.72 -10.02 -32.68
CA THR A 299 -7.69 -10.84 -33.41
C THR A 299 -7.10 -12.14 -33.96
N SER A 300 -5.85 -12.48 -33.62
CA SER A 300 -5.21 -13.73 -34.00
C SER A 300 -4.04 -14.09 -33.08
N MET A 301 -3.68 -15.38 -33.03
CA MET A 301 -2.50 -15.88 -32.32
C MET A 301 -1.19 -15.30 -32.87
N LEU A 302 -1.12 -15.06 -34.20
CA LEU A 302 0.03 -14.41 -34.82
C LEU A 302 0.24 -12.99 -34.28
N GLN A 303 -0.84 -12.22 -34.12
CA GLN A 303 -0.75 -10.89 -33.51
C GLN A 303 -0.37 -10.97 -32.04
N ALA A 304 -0.86 -11.96 -31.29
CA ALA A 304 -0.44 -12.21 -29.91
C ALA A 304 1.07 -12.48 -29.80
N GLU A 305 1.62 -13.27 -30.73
CA GLU A 305 3.05 -13.53 -30.81
C GLU A 305 3.85 -12.25 -31.11
N ILE A 306 3.41 -11.46 -32.09
CA ILE A 306 4.05 -10.18 -32.43
C ILE A 306 4.09 -9.24 -31.23
N VAL A 307 2.99 -9.11 -30.52
CA VAL A 307 2.89 -8.25 -29.32
C VAL A 307 3.88 -8.70 -28.24
N CYS A 308 3.97 -10.01 -27.98
CA CYS A 308 4.90 -10.53 -26.98
C CYS A 308 6.37 -10.30 -27.39
N ARG A 309 6.69 -10.51 -28.65
CA ARG A 309 8.04 -10.32 -29.21
C ARG A 309 8.48 -8.85 -29.15
N ASP A 310 7.57 -7.93 -29.45
CA ASP A 310 7.86 -6.50 -29.58
C ASP A 310 7.83 -5.75 -28.23
N ASN A 311 7.48 -6.46 -27.11
CA ASN A 311 7.47 -5.91 -25.74
C ASN A 311 8.28 -6.79 -24.76
N PRO A 312 9.57 -7.06 -25.00
CA PRO A 312 10.36 -7.99 -24.17
C PRO A 312 10.55 -7.50 -22.72
N ASP A 313 10.59 -6.18 -22.53
CA ASP A 313 10.82 -5.51 -21.22
C ASP A 313 9.53 -5.14 -20.49
N SER A 314 8.40 -5.72 -20.92
CA SER A 314 7.10 -5.48 -20.31
C SER A 314 6.42 -6.80 -19.98
N TRP A 315 5.61 -6.83 -18.94
CA TRP A 315 4.67 -7.91 -18.70
C TRP A 315 3.43 -7.71 -19.58
N VAL A 316 3.08 -8.74 -20.34
CA VAL A 316 2.06 -8.64 -21.39
C VAL A 316 0.84 -9.49 -21.03
N LYS A 317 -0.33 -8.87 -21.04
CA LYS A 317 -1.64 -9.53 -21.03
C LYS A 317 -2.25 -9.41 -22.40
N VAL A 318 -2.61 -10.53 -23.03
CA VAL A 318 -3.23 -10.56 -24.35
C VAL A 318 -4.65 -11.09 -24.27
N GLU A 319 -5.58 -10.35 -24.81
CA GLU A 319 -6.97 -10.77 -25.05
C GLU A 319 -7.13 -11.02 -26.55
N VAL A 320 -7.43 -12.27 -26.94
CA VAL A 320 -7.67 -12.64 -28.33
C VAL A 320 -9.17 -12.65 -28.57
N GLU A 321 -9.67 -11.78 -29.46
CA GLU A 321 -11.09 -11.62 -29.76
C GLU A 321 -11.48 -12.33 -31.08
N GLY A 322 -12.64 -12.98 -31.05
CA GLY A 322 -13.33 -13.44 -32.26
C GLY A 322 -12.68 -14.60 -32.99
N VAL A 323 -11.78 -15.31 -32.35
CA VAL A 323 -11.10 -16.50 -32.91
C VAL A 323 -11.70 -17.75 -32.32
N ASP A 324 -12.24 -18.62 -33.17
CA ASP A 324 -12.71 -19.95 -32.78
C ASP A 324 -11.59 -20.97 -33.06
N GLY A 325 -11.45 -21.98 -32.20
CA GLY A 325 -10.57 -23.12 -32.45
C GLY A 325 -9.12 -22.96 -31.98
N ILE A 326 -8.79 -21.97 -31.14
CA ILE A 326 -7.47 -21.90 -30.49
C ILE A 326 -7.33 -23.10 -29.55
N THR A 327 -6.26 -23.85 -29.74
CA THR A 327 -5.99 -25.05 -28.94
C THR A 327 -5.17 -24.71 -27.69
N ILE A 328 -5.29 -25.57 -26.68
CA ILE A 328 -4.50 -25.44 -25.44
C ILE A 328 -2.99 -25.56 -25.76
N ASP A 329 -2.63 -26.32 -26.77
CA ASP A 329 -1.22 -26.52 -27.14
C ASP A 329 -0.61 -25.27 -27.78
N GLU A 330 -1.34 -24.54 -28.63
CA GLU A 330 -0.91 -23.24 -29.15
C GLU A 330 -0.68 -22.22 -28.04
N ILE A 331 -1.57 -22.20 -27.02
CA ILE A 331 -1.40 -21.33 -25.85
C ILE A 331 -0.15 -21.70 -25.06
N LYS A 332 0.07 -23.00 -24.82
CA LYS A 332 1.27 -23.50 -24.11
C LYS A 332 2.54 -23.18 -24.86
N GLU A 333 2.56 -23.37 -26.18
CA GLU A 333 3.70 -23.07 -27.05
C GLU A 333 4.05 -21.57 -26.93
N LEU A 334 3.07 -20.68 -27.09
CA LEU A 334 3.28 -19.24 -26.97
C LEU A 334 3.83 -18.83 -25.60
N ARG A 335 3.26 -19.37 -24.51
CA ARG A 335 3.74 -19.13 -23.14
C ARG A 335 5.16 -19.68 -22.90
N SER A 336 5.52 -20.80 -23.51
CA SER A 336 6.86 -21.37 -23.40
C SER A 336 7.91 -20.50 -24.09
N LYS A 337 7.54 -19.91 -25.23
CA LYS A 337 8.38 -19.07 -26.07
C LYS A 337 8.58 -17.66 -25.51
N TYR A 338 7.52 -17.08 -24.90
CA TYR A 338 7.53 -15.70 -24.41
C TYR A 338 7.30 -15.63 -22.91
N LYS A 339 8.38 -15.48 -22.14
CA LYS A 339 8.34 -15.42 -20.66
C LYS A 339 7.66 -14.16 -20.12
N ASN A 340 7.54 -13.14 -20.95
CA ASN A 340 6.84 -11.89 -20.64
C ASN A 340 5.30 -11.98 -20.82
N LEU A 341 4.79 -13.07 -21.40
CA LEU A 341 3.34 -13.31 -21.52
C LEU A 341 2.78 -13.83 -20.18
N VAL A 342 2.10 -12.96 -19.43
CA VAL A 342 1.48 -13.31 -18.15
C VAL A 342 0.16 -14.02 -18.36
N THR A 343 -0.72 -13.40 -19.14
CA THR A 343 -2.08 -13.89 -19.37
C THR A 343 -2.40 -13.87 -20.85
N LEU A 344 -2.98 -14.98 -21.34
CA LEU A 344 -3.65 -15.03 -22.63
C LEU A 344 -5.10 -15.48 -22.39
N ALA A 345 -6.04 -14.59 -22.66
CA ALA A 345 -7.47 -14.82 -22.55
C ALA A 345 -8.13 -14.84 -23.93
N ILE A 346 -8.99 -15.82 -24.17
CA ILE A 346 -9.80 -15.90 -25.40
C ILE A 346 -11.17 -15.30 -25.11
N ILE A 347 -11.54 -14.24 -25.82
CA ILE A 347 -12.85 -13.59 -25.71
C ILE A 347 -13.74 -14.09 -26.83
N THR A 348 -14.65 -15.00 -26.50
CA THR A 348 -15.66 -15.49 -27.45
C THR A 348 -16.73 -14.41 -27.72
N LYS A 349 -17.42 -14.52 -28.87
CA LYS A 349 -18.53 -13.60 -29.25
C LYS A 349 -19.66 -13.65 -28.22
N GLU A 350 -19.89 -14.79 -27.60
CA GLU A 350 -20.92 -14.98 -26.55
C GLU A 350 -20.56 -14.23 -25.26
N ALA A 351 -19.30 -14.28 -24.84
CA ALA A 351 -18.83 -13.55 -23.67
C ALA A 351 -18.88 -12.01 -23.86
N ARG A 352 -18.84 -11.53 -25.11
CA ARG A 352 -18.98 -10.10 -25.45
C ARG A 352 -20.42 -9.61 -25.31
N ASN A 353 -21.40 -10.45 -25.64
CA ASN A 353 -22.82 -10.13 -25.49
C ASN A 353 -23.24 -10.13 -24.02
N SER A 354 -22.71 -11.05 -23.20
CA SER A 354 -22.97 -11.08 -21.77
C SER A 354 -22.34 -9.88 -21.01
N LYS A 355 -21.29 -9.25 -21.53
CA LYS A 355 -20.74 -8.01 -20.95
C LYS A 355 -21.62 -6.77 -21.23
N LYS A 356 -22.50 -6.80 -22.24
CA LYS A 356 -23.44 -5.70 -22.51
C LYS A 356 -24.64 -5.66 -21.56
N ASP A 357 -24.97 -6.80 -20.95
CA ASP A 357 -26.06 -6.92 -19.96
C ASP A 357 -25.56 -6.78 -18.52
N TYR A 358 -24.33 -6.29 -18.32
CA TYR A 358 -23.80 -6.04 -16.98
C TYR A 358 -24.47 -4.78 -16.40
N VAL A 359 -25.54 -4.99 -15.66
CA VAL A 359 -26.06 -3.99 -14.72
C VAL A 359 -24.89 -3.63 -13.80
N SER A 360 -24.59 -2.35 -13.68
CA SER A 360 -23.52 -1.85 -12.83
C SER A 360 -23.71 -2.45 -11.42
N LYS A 361 -22.65 -3.02 -10.83
CA LYS A 361 -22.72 -3.52 -9.45
C LYS A 361 -23.16 -2.45 -8.44
N LYS A 362 -23.13 -1.19 -8.83
CA LYS A 362 -23.58 -0.05 -8.01
C LYS A 362 -25.10 0.01 -7.81
N ASP A 363 -25.86 -0.67 -8.66
CA ASP A 363 -27.32 -0.62 -8.66
C ASP A 363 -27.96 -1.90 -8.10
N LEU A 364 -27.16 -2.88 -7.62
CA LEU A 364 -27.63 -4.14 -7.08
C LEU A 364 -27.59 -4.14 -5.56
N THR A 365 -28.66 -4.63 -4.94
CA THR A 365 -28.69 -4.92 -3.50
C THR A 365 -27.79 -6.11 -3.14
N ASN A 366 -27.36 -6.24 -1.89
CA ASN A 366 -26.59 -7.40 -1.41
C ASN A 366 -27.31 -8.73 -1.70
N ALA A 367 -28.64 -8.73 -1.63
CA ALA A 367 -29.47 -9.86 -1.97
C ALA A 367 -29.36 -10.27 -3.44
N GLU A 368 -29.36 -9.30 -4.35
CA GLU A 368 -29.23 -9.53 -5.79
C GLU A 368 -27.79 -9.91 -6.17
N ILE A 369 -26.78 -9.36 -5.49
CA ILE A 369 -25.37 -9.75 -5.65
C ILE A 369 -25.18 -11.22 -5.27
N PHE A 370 -25.78 -11.65 -4.17
CA PHE A 370 -25.70 -13.04 -3.70
C PHE A 370 -26.44 -14.01 -4.61
N ASP A 371 -27.63 -13.67 -5.07
CA ASP A 371 -28.37 -14.47 -6.05
C ASP A 371 -27.58 -14.65 -7.35
N ASN A 372 -26.99 -13.56 -7.86
CA ASN A 372 -26.15 -13.61 -9.06
C ASN A 372 -24.89 -14.46 -8.85
N PHE A 373 -24.31 -14.43 -7.66
CA PHE A 373 -23.18 -15.29 -7.30
C PHE A 373 -23.59 -16.77 -7.28
N ALA A 374 -24.68 -17.12 -6.57
CA ALA A 374 -25.19 -18.48 -6.49
C ALA A 374 -25.52 -19.05 -7.87
N LEU A 375 -26.24 -18.29 -8.68
CA LEU A 375 -26.60 -18.67 -10.05
C LEU A 375 -25.36 -18.97 -10.92
N ARG A 376 -24.27 -18.21 -10.75
CA ARG A 376 -23.02 -18.46 -11.49
C ARG A 376 -22.27 -19.70 -11.01
N GLN A 377 -22.33 -20.01 -9.71
CA GLN A 377 -21.58 -21.12 -9.13
C GLN A 377 -22.31 -22.44 -9.25
N THR A 378 -23.63 -22.44 -9.12
CA THR A 378 -24.46 -23.65 -9.02
C THR A 378 -25.36 -23.86 -10.24
N GLY A 379 -25.57 -22.83 -11.06
CA GLY A 379 -26.54 -22.81 -12.17
C GLY A 379 -27.98 -22.56 -11.71
N GLU A 380 -28.21 -22.37 -10.41
CA GLU A 380 -29.54 -22.15 -9.82
C GLU A 380 -29.49 -20.93 -8.88
N PRO A 381 -30.63 -20.23 -8.66
CA PRO A 381 -30.73 -19.16 -7.67
C PRO A 381 -30.39 -19.68 -6.26
N ALA A 382 -29.95 -18.77 -5.39
CA ALA A 382 -29.66 -19.12 -4.02
C ALA A 382 -30.91 -19.66 -3.31
N ASP A 383 -30.72 -20.70 -2.50
CA ASP A 383 -31.75 -21.19 -1.60
C ASP A 383 -32.22 -20.04 -0.68
N PRO A 384 -33.54 -19.82 -0.51
CA PRO A 384 -34.07 -18.74 0.30
C PRO A 384 -33.50 -18.69 1.73
N ASP A 385 -33.34 -19.85 2.37
CA ASP A 385 -32.84 -19.96 3.76
C ASP A 385 -31.34 -19.58 3.81
N VAL A 386 -30.55 -19.97 2.80
CA VAL A 386 -29.13 -19.62 2.68
C VAL A 386 -28.98 -18.16 2.38
N LYS A 387 -29.86 -17.57 1.57
CA LYS A 387 -29.88 -16.15 1.27
C LYS A 387 -30.24 -15.32 2.51
N GLU A 388 -31.23 -15.74 3.29
CA GLU A 388 -31.62 -15.10 4.54
C GLU A 388 -30.46 -15.14 5.55
N LEU A 389 -29.80 -16.29 5.68
CA LEU A 389 -28.60 -16.45 6.52
C LEU A 389 -27.47 -15.55 6.07
N PHE A 390 -27.19 -15.49 4.76
CA PHE A 390 -26.16 -14.58 4.21
C PHE A 390 -26.47 -13.13 4.54
N LEU A 391 -27.71 -12.69 4.36
CA LEU A 391 -28.12 -11.32 4.65
C LEU A 391 -28.08 -11.00 6.15
N SER A 392 -28.41 -11.99 7.00
CA SER A 392 -28.29 -11.85 8.46
C SER A 392 -26.83 -11.71 8.88
N LEU A 393 -25.95 -12.59 8.36
CA LEU A 393 -24.51 -12.51 8.62
C LEU A 393 -23.89 -11.20 8.11
N MET A 394 -24.29 -10.74 6.92
CA MET A 394 -23.84 -9.42 6.41
C MET A 394 -24.36 -8.26 7.25
N SER A 395 -25.56 -8.40 7.86
CA SER A 395 -26.08 -7.42 8.82
C SER A 395 -25.43 -7.58 10.19
N GLU A 396 -25.10 -8.78 10.62
CA GLU A 396 -24.36 -9.07 11.85
C GLU A 396 -22.89 -8.71 11.73
N GLU A 397 -22.21 -8.94 10.58
CA GLU A 397 -20.86 -8.40 10.34
C GLU A 397 -20.84 -6.87 10.35
N LEU A 398 -21.92 -6.20 9.95
CA LEU A 398 -22.09 -4.77 10.18
C LEU A 398 -22.31 -4.41 11.65
N TYR A 399 -22.68 -5.39 12.49
CA TYR A 399 -22.89 -5.23 13.94
C TYR A 399 -21.84 -5.96 14.80
N GLU A 400 -21.11 -6.97 14.28
CA GLU A 400 -20.01 -7.66 14.98
C GLU A 400 -18.60 -7.17 14.59
N THR A 401 -18.48 -6.27 13.64
CA THR A 401 -17.33 -5.37 13.53
C THR A 401 -17.47 -4.16 14.46
N ASP A 402 -18.28 -4.35 15.50
CA ASP A 402 -18.28 -3.52 16.69
C ASP A 402 -17.01 -3.75 17.55
#